data_8ea3d5d0a5c39225a0bbf443d86dad8f
#
_entry.id   8ea3d5d0a5c39225a0bbf443d86dad8f
#
_cell.length_a   1.000
_cell.length_b   1.000
_cell.length_c   1.000
_cell.angle_alpha   90.00
_cell.angle_beta   90.00
_cell.angle_gamma   90.00
#
_symmetry.space_group_name_H-M   'P 1'
#
loop_
_entity.id
_entity.type
_entity.pdbx_description
1 polymer ?
#
loop_
_entity_poly.entity_id
_entity_poly.type
_entity_poly.pdbx_seq_one_letter_code
_entity_poly.pdbx_strand_id
1 'polypeptide(L)'
;ISMDITSNQVWWAEFDTYKVGTARNSCSKMHTIHIKSFEPDDFSHEGIDAVGGNTKECFLNTLKELERLRILYNRTKDRIYWRAIIELLPSGYNLRATVTLNYAVARNQYHARKAHKLDEWVTYCAALERLPYAELITMEGKS
;
A
#
# COMPACT_ATOMS: atom_id res chain seq x y z
N ILE A 1 -12.73 3.35 -15.14
CA ILE A 1 -12.09 2.18 -14.51
C ILE A 1 -12.27 2.30 -13.00
N SER A 2 -12.83 1.28 -12.39
CA SER A 2 -12.93 1.17 -10.93
C SER A 2 -12.31 -0.15 -10.50
N MET A 3 -11.50 -0.11 -9.43
CA MET A 3 -10.86 -1.31 -8.91
C MET A 3 -10.54 -1.18 -7.42
N ASP A 4 -10.51 -2.30 -6.72
CA ASP A 4 -10.02 -2.37 -5.34
C ASP A 4 -8.55 -2.72 -5.37
N ILE A 5 -7.75 -1.93 -4.66
CA ILE A 5 -6.30 -2.11 -4.62
C ILE A 5 -5.85 -2.20 -3.17
N THR A 6 -5.02 -3.21 -2.89
CA THR A 6 -4.32 -3.34 -1.62
C THR A 6 -2.83 -3.19 -1.90
N SER A 7 -2.18 -2.20 -1.31
CA SER A 7 -0.75 -1.97 -1.47
C SER A 7 -0.18 -1.20 -0.27
N ASN A 8 1.14 -1.12 -0.21
CA ASN A 8 1.82 -0.47 0.90
C ASN A 8 1.79 1.07 0.78
N GLN A 9 2.19 1.73 1.87
CA GLN A 9 2.13 3.19 1.97
C GLN A 9 3.03 3.89 0.95
N VAL A 10 4.18 3.30 0.62
CA VAL A 10 5.11 3.87 -0.38
C VAL A 10 4.45 3.91 -1.76
N TRP A 11 3.80 2.80 -2.15
CA TRP A 11 3.07 2.74 -3.42
C TRP A 11 1.94 3.76 -3.46
N TRP A 12 1.15 3.85 -2.38
CA TRP A 12 0.02 4.79 -2.32
C TRP A 12 0.49 6.24 -2.38
N ALA A 13 1.63 6.57 -1.76
CA ALA A 13 2.18 7.93 -1.84
C ALA A 13 2.49 8.33 -3.28
N GLU A 14 3.04 7.41 -4.08
CA GLU A 14 3.29 7.65 -5.50
C GLU A 14 1.99 7.69 -6.31
N PHE A 15 1.03 6.79 -6.02
CA PHE A 15 -0.27 6.79 -6.67
C PHE A 15 -1.00 8.13 -6.46
N ASP A 16 -0.96 8.66 -5.26
CA ASP A 16 -1.65 9.90 -4.88
C ASP A 16 -1.08 11.15 -5.60
N THR A 17 0.03 11.03 -6.31
CA THR A 17 0.52 12.12 -7.18
C THR A 17 -0.34 12.28 -8.44
N TYR A 18 -1.12 11.27 -8.82
CA TYR A 18 -2.03 11.31 -9.97
C TYR A 18 -3.40 11.85 -9.55
N LYS A 19 -3.49 13.16 -9.31
CA LYS A 19 -4.68 13.79 -8.72
C LYS A 19 -5.79 14.07 -9.72
N VAL A 20 -5.44 14.39 -10.97
CA VAL A 20 -6.41 14.73 -12.01
C VAL A 20 -6.89 13.44 -12.68
N GLY A 21 -8.21 13.25 -12.72
CA GLY A 21 -8.82 12.07 -13.35
C GLY A 21 -8.81 10.81 -12.49
N THR A 22 -8.46 10.94 -11.20
CA THR A 22 -8.53 9.84 -10.23
C THR A 22 -9.37 10.23 -9.03
N ALA A 23 -10.12 9.26 -8.50
CA ALA A 23 -10.79 9.37 -7.22
C ALA A 23 -10.45 8.13 -6.38
N ARG A 24 -10.15 8.34 -5.11
CA ARG A 24 -9.79 7.28 -4.18
C ARG A 24 -10.67 7.35 -2.95
N ASN A 25 -11.42 6.26 -2.70
CA ASN A 25 -12.13 6.06 -1.45
C ASN A 25 -11.30 5.14 -0.56
N SER A 26 -10.56 5.73 0.36
CA SER A 26 -9.82 4.96 1.34
C SER A 26 -10.73 4.64 2.53
N CYS A 27 -10.79 3.37 2.91
CA CYS A 27 -11.13 3.03 4.27
C CYS A 27 -9.99 3.54 5.15
N SER A 28 -10.26 4.56 5.97
CA SER A 28 -9.26 5.05 6.92
C SER A 28 -8.99 3.97 7.96
N LYS A 29 -8.00 3.11 7.72
CA LYS A 29 -7.57 2.08 8.69
C LYS A 29 -6.94 2.67 9.94
N MET A 30 -6.55 3.96 9.93
CA MET A 30 -5.93 4.61 11.08
C MET A 30 -6.83 4.62 12.31
N HIS A 31 -8.14 4.83 12.12
CA HIS A 31 -9.11 4.82 13.22
C HIS A 31 -9.41 3.41 13.75
N THR A 32 -9.18 2.38 12.94
CA THR A 32 -9.50 0.98 13.29
C THR A 32 -8.27 0.10 13.41
N ILE A 33 -7.08 0.67 13.36
CA ILE A 33 -5.81 -0.07 13.35
C ILE A 33 -5.59 -0.93 14.60
N HIS A 34 -6.23 -0.56 15.73
CA HIS A 34 -6.13 -1.26 17.00
C HIS A 34 -7.07 -2.45 17.15
N ILE A 35 -7.99 -2.66 16.20
CA ILE A 35 -9.05 -3.68 16.32
C ILE A 35 -8.50 -5.08 16.07
N LYS A 36 -7.59 -5.22 15.10
CA LYS A 36 -7.02 -6.51 14.71
C LYS A 36 -5.55 -6.58 15.09
N SER A 37 -5.09 -7.75 15.55
CA SER A 37 -3.65 -7.98 15.80
C SER A 37 -2.82 -7.80 14.53
N PHE A 38 -1.58 -7.35 14.71
CA PHE A 38 -0.64 -7.16 13.62
C PHE A 38 -0.02 -8.50 13.22
N GLU A 39 -0.20 -8.87 11.95
CA GLU A 39 0.34 -10.10 11.37
C GLU A 39 1.36 -9.74 10.27
N PRO A 40 2.36 -10.60 10.00
CA PRO A 40 3.32 -10.33 8.91
C PRO A 40 2.65 -10.04 7.56
N ASP A 41 1.57 -10.73 7.24
CA ASP A 41 0.85 -10.57 5.97
C ASP A 41 0.09 -9.25 5.85
N ASP A 42 -0.03 -8.48 6.92
CA ASP A 42 -0.53 -7.11 6.85
C ASP A 42 0.49 -6.15 6.22
N PHE A 43 1.69 -6.62 5.93
CA PHE A 43 2.81 -5.83 5.42
C PHE A 43 3.39 -6.43 4.15
N SER A 44 3.97 -5.59 3.30
CA SER A 44 4.88 -6.05 2.25
C SER A 44 6.21 -6.42 2.89
N HIS A 45 6.71 -7.64 2.68
CA HIS A 45 7.92 -8.11 3.35
C HIS A 45 8.82 -9.01 2.49
N GLU A 46 8.64 -9.03 1.17
CA GLU A 46 9.43 -9.87 0.27
C GLU A 46 10.93 -9.56 0.36
N GLY A 47 11.28 -8.27 0.37
CA GLY A 47 12.68 -7.84 0.52
C GLY A 47 13.24 -8.20 1.88
N ILE A 48 12.44 -8.07 2.94
CA ILE A 48 12.82 -8.43 4.30
C ILE A 48 13.13 -9.92 4.39
N ASP A 49 12.27 -10.75 3.81
CA ASP A 49 12.45 -12.20 3.79
C ASP A 49 13.68 -12.61 2.96
N ALA A 50 13.91 -11.95 1.83
CA ALA A 50 15.05 -12.24 0.97
C ALA A 50 16.39 -11.93 1.65
N VAL A 51 16.48 -10.83 2.40
CA VAL A 51 17.67 -10.46 3.17
C VAL A 51 17.81 -11.35 4.40
N GLY A 52 16.72 -11.61 5.12
CA GLY A 52 16.71 -12.43 6.33
C GLY A 52 17.53 -11.81 7.47
N GLY A 53 18.08 -12.67 8.33
CA GLY A 53 18.97 -12.29 9.41
C GLY A 53 18.42 -11.19 10.31
N ASN A 54 19.24 -10.19 10.61
CA ASN A 54 18.86 -9.08 11.48
C ASN A 54 17.72 -8.23 10.93
N THR A 55 17.61 -8.10 9.61
CA THR A 55 16.53 -7.35 8.98
C THR A 55 15.18 -7.99 9.31
N LYS A 56 15.07 -9.31 9.14
CA LYS A 56 13.86 -10.04 9.48
C LYS A 56 13.58 -10.02 10.97
N GLU A 57 14.61 -10.17 11.79
CA GLU A 57 14.49 -10.10 13.25
C GLU A 57 13.96 -8.75 13.70
N CYS A 58 14.49 -7.64 13.17
CA CYS A 58 13.99 -6.29 13.42
C CYS A 58 12.52 -6.14 13.05
N PHE A 59 12.12 -6.67 11.89
CA PHE A 59 10.74 -6.63 11.46
C PHE A 59 9.82 -7.37 12.43
N LEU A 60 10.18 -8.59 12.81
CA LEU A 60 9.38 -9.40 13.73
C LEU A 60 9.32 -8.76 15.14
N ASN A 61 10.41 -8.17 15.60
CA ASN A 61 10.44 -7.44 16.87
C ASN A 61 9.54 -6.18 16.81
N THR A 62 9.52 -5.49 15.69
CA THR A 62 8.63 -4.35 15.49
C THR A 62 7.17 -4.78 15.57
N LEU A 63 6.80 -5.92 14.96
CA LEU A 63 5.44 -6.46 15.06
C LEU A 63 5.07 -6.79 16.50
N LYS A 64 5.98 -7.36 17.28
CA LYS A 64 5.74 -7.66 18.70
C LYS A 64 5.49 -6.37 19.49
N GLU A 65 6.25 -5.32 19.22
CA GLU A 65 6.09 -4.04 19.89
C GLU A 65 4.76 -3.36 19.49
N LEU A 66 4.40 -3.40 18.22
CA LEU A 66 3.11 -2.91 17.76
C LEU A 66 1.97 -3.63 18.45
N GLU A 67 2.07 -4.95 18.59
CA GLU A 67 1.07 -5.76 19.28
C GLU A 67 0.97 -5.41 20.77
N ARG A 68 2.11 -5.19 21.44
CA ARG A 68 2.13 -4.73 22.83
C ARG A 68 1.43 -3.39 22.98
N LEU A 69 1.73 -2.43 22.11
CA LEU A 69 1.09 -1.11 22.11
C LEU A 69 -0.42 -1.21 21.84
N ARG A 70 -0.82 -2.09 20.92
CA ARG A 70 -2.24 -2.33 20.63
C ARG A 70 -2.99 -2.83 21.85
N ILE A 71 -2.43 -3.80 22.57
CA ILE A 71 -3.03 -4.34 23.80
C ILE A 71 -3.14 -3.25 24.87
N LEU A 72 -2.09 -2.44 25.04
CA LEU A 72 -2.10 -1.32 25.98
C LEU A 72 -3.16 -0.29 25.63
N TYR A 73 -3.27 0.07 24.36
CA TYR A 73 -4.30 1.00 23.91
C TYR A 73 -5.71 0.47 24.17
N ASN A 74 -5.96 -0.79 23.82
CA ASN A 74 -7.29 -1.41 24.04
C ASN A 74 -7.65 -1.49 25.51
N ARG A 75 -6.67 -1.67 26.38
CA ARG A 75 -6.86 -1.80 27.83
C ARG A 75 -7.04 -0.44 28.51
N THR A 76 -6.26 0.56 28.14
CA THR A 76 -6.22 1.87 28.81
C THR A 76 -7.01 2.96 28.11
N LYS A 77 -7.19 2.84 26.78
CA LYS A 77 -7.73 3.89 25.90
C LYS A 77 -6.91 5.19 25.92
N ASP A 78 -5.68 5.13 26.38
CA ASP A 78 -4.77 6.27 26.37
C ASP A 78 -4.25 6.49 24.94
N ARG A 79 -4.50 7.65 24.39
CA ARG A 79 -4.15 8.02 23.02
C ARG A 79 -2.66 7.96 22.72
N ILE A 80 -1.80 8.02 23.74
CA ILE A 80 -0.35 7.97 23.54
C ILE A 80 0.07 6.63 22.90
N TYR A 81 -0.60 5.53 23.25
CA TYR A 81 -0.31 4.21 22.67
C TYR A 81 -0.76 4.12 21.22
N TRP A 82 -1.92 4.67 20.88
CA TRP A 82 -2.36 4.77 19.49
C TRP A 82 -1.38 5.60 18.66
N ARG A 83 -0.97 6.74 19.18
CA ARG A 83 0.00 7.62 18.52
C ARG A 83 1.33 6.91 18.28
N ALA A 84 1.81 6.16 19.27
CA ALA A 84 3.04 5.38 19.15
C ALA A 84 2.91 4.30 18.06
N ILE A 85 1.76 3.65 17.94
CA ILE A 85 1.49 2.70 16.84
C ILE A 85 1.67 3.38 15.49
N ILE A 86 1.01 4.53 15.29
CA ILE A 86 1.06 5.27 14.03
C ILE A 86 2.49 5.70 13.69
N GLU A 87 3.24 6.17 14.68
CA GLU A 87 4.61 6.64 14.49
C GLU A 87 5.59 5.49 14.22
N LEU A 88 5.35 4.32 14.80
CA LEU A 88 6.21 3.13 14.65
C LEU A 88 5.86 2.28 13.44
N LEU A 89 4.65 2.43 12.89
CA LEU A 89 4.13 1.56 11.84
C LEU A 89 5.04 1.57 10.61
N PRO A 90 5.58 0.41 10.19
CA PRO A 90 6.39 0.34 8.97
C PRO A 90 5.63 0.79 7.73
N SER A 91 6.33 1.46 6.82
CA SER A 91 5.76 1.93 5.54
C SER A 91 5.28 0.79 4.63
N GLY A 92 5.71 -0.43 4.91
CA GLY A 92 5.23 -1.63 4.23
C GLY A 92 3.81 -2.05 4.60
N TYR A 93 3.16 -1.38 5.57
CA TYR A 93 1.79 -1.68 5.96
C TYR A 93 0.84 -1.52 4.77
N ASN A 94 0.05 -2.57 4.49
CA ASN A 94 -0.84 -2.60 3.34
C ASN A 94 -2.17 -1.90 3.65
N LEU A 95 -2.53 -0.97 2.78
CA LEU A 95 -3.79 -0.24 2.82
C LEU A 95 -4.63 -0.64 1.61
N ARG A 96 -5.93 -0.81 1.83
CA ARG A 96 -6.89 -1.10 0.77
C ARG A 96 -7.73 0.13 0.47
N ALA A 97 -7.91 0.40 -0.83
CA ALA A 97 -8.79 1.46 -1.28
C ALA A 97 -9.45 1.07 -2.60
N THR A 98 -10.66 1.61 -2.82
CA THR A 98 -11.30 1.57 -4.12
C THR A 98 -10.89 2.81 -4.89
N VAL A 99 -10.36 2.62 -6.10
CA VAL A 99 -9.95 3.72 -6.97
C VAL A 99 -10.81 3.75 -8.22
N THR A 100 -11.09 4.96 -8.70
CA THR A 100 -11.72 5.21 -9.99
C THR A 100 -10.82 6.15 -10.77
N LEU A 101 -10.46 5.76 -11.99
CA LEU A 101 -9.60 6.56 -12.85
C LEU A 101 -10.01 6.42 -14.31
N ASN A 102 -9.65 7.40 -15.13
CA ASN A 102 -9.88 7.34 -16.56
C ASN A 102 -8.72 6.65 -17.30
N TYR A 103 -8.96 6.30 -18.57
CA TYR A 103 -7.94 5.61 -19.39
C TYR A 103 -6.70 6.47 -19.66
N ALA A 104 -6.85 7.78 -19.74
CA ALA A 104 -5.70 8.67 -19.94
C ALA A 104 -4.72 8.63 -18.77
N VAL A 105 -5.24 8.63 -17.54
CA VAL A 105 -4.41 8.48 -16.32
C VAL A 105 -3.79 7.08 -16.28
N ALA A 106 -4.58 6.04 -16.53
CA ALA A 106 -4.07 4.66 -16.56
C ALA A 106 -2.91 4.51 -17.56
N ARG A 107 -3.04 5.12 -18.72
CA ARG A 107 -1.99 5.12 -19.75
C ARG A 107 -0.73 5.82 -19.25
N ASN A 108 -0.87 6.98 -18.66
CA ASN A 108 0.28 7.71 -18.10
C ASN A 108 0.99 6.92 -17.01
N GLN A 109 0.22 6.30 -16.12
CA GLN A 109 0.76 5.44 -15.07
C GLN A 109 1.49 4.24 -15.68
N TYR A 110 0.88 3.56 -16.65
CA TYR A 110 1.46 2.39 -17.28
C TYR A 110 2.84 2.70 -17.89
N HIS A 111 2.93 3.73 -18.73
CA HIS A 111 4.18 4.06 -19.40
C HIS A 111 5.24 4.58 -18.44
N ALA A 112 4.84 5.28 -17.38
CA ALA A 112 5.77 5.78 -16.36
C ALA A 112 6.27 4.68 -15.41
N ARG A 113 5.47 3.63 -15.16
CA ARG A 113 5.68 2.70 -14.05
C ARG A 113 5.90 1.24 -14.47
N LYS A 114 5.75 0.86 -15.73
CA LYS A 114 5.85 -0.54 -16.17
C LYS A 114 7.20 -1.19 -15.90
N ALA A 115 8.26 -0.40 -15.74
CA ALA A 115 9.61 -0.86 -15.41
C ALA A 115 10.09 -0.28 -14.08
N HIS A 116 9.19 0.04 -13.18
CA HIS A 116 9.52 0.64 -11.89
C HIS A 116 10.24 -0.36 -10.98
N LYS A 117 11.13 0.13 -10.11
CA LYS A 117 11.87 -0.70 -9.15
C LYS A 117 10.97 -1.31 -8.06
N LEU A 118 9.85 -0.66 -7.75
CA LEU A 118 8.87 -1.17 -6.79
C LEU A 118 7.97 -2.17 -7.50
N ASP A 119 8.03 -3.43 -7.09
CA ASP A 119 7.32 -4.55 -7.73
C ASP A 119 5.81 -4.35 -7.77
N GLU A 120 5.25 -3.66 -6.79
CA GLU A 120 3.83 -3.34 -6.73
C GLU A 120 3.38 -2.52 -7.95
N TRP A 121 4.23 -1.63 -8.47
CA TRP A 121 3.93 -0.91 -9.71
C TRP A 121 3.94 -1.82 -10.93
N VAL A 122 4.88 -2.76 -10.98
CA VAL A 122 4.94 -3.75 -12.07
C VAL A 122 3.69 -4.62 -12.05
N THR A 123 3.27 -5.07 -10.88
CA THR A 123 2.04 -5.86 -10.69
C THR A 123 0.79 -5.06 -11.10
N TYR A 124 0.72 -3.80 -10.70
CA TYR A 124 -0.38 -2.90 -11.09
C TYR A 124 -0.45 -2.72 -12.60
N CYS A 125 0.67 -2.47 -13.26
CA CYS A 125 0.73 -2.33 -14.72
C CYS A 125 0.31 -3.62 -15.43
N ALA A 126 0.68 -4.80 -14.91
CA ALA A 126 0.22 -6.07 -15.44
C ALA A 126 -1.30 -6.24 -15.31
N ALA A 127 -1.88 -5.74 -14.23
CA ALA A 127 -3.34 -5.72 -14.06
C ALA A 127 -4.02 -4.80 -15.07
N LEU A 128 -3.43 -3.64 -15.38
CA LEU A 128 -3.96 -2.72 -16.40
C LEU A 128 -3.99 -3.37 -17.80
N GLU A 129 -3.03 -4.23 -18.10
CA GLU A 129 -2.98 -4.96 -19.39
C GLU A 129 -4.16 -5.93 -19.59
N ARG A 130 -4.83 -6.31 -18.52
CA ARG A 130 -5.96 -7.25 -18.53
C ARG A 130 -7.32 -6.58 -18.58
N LEU A 131 -7.36 -5.25 -18.56
CA LEU A 131 -8.61 -4.50 -18.58
C LEU A 131 -9.25 -4.52 -19.98
N PRO A 132 -10.60 -4.37 -20.06
CA PRO A 132 -11.25 -4.10 -21.33
C PRO A 132 -10.63 -2.87 -21.99
N TYR A 133 -10.44 -2.91 -23.30
CA TYR A 133 -9.80 -1.84 -24.08
C TYR A 133 -8.37 -1.51 -23.58
N ALA A 134 -7.64 -2.53 -23.11
CA ALA A 134 -6.28 -2.34 -22.59
C ALA A 134 -5.33 -1.71 -23.62
N GLU A 135 -5.58 -1.86 -24.92
CA GLU A 135 -4.81 -1.21 -25.97
C GLU A 135 -4.80 0.32 -25.86
N LEU A 136 -5.85 0.92 -25.29
CA LEU A 136 -5.88 2.37 -25.03
C LEU A 136 -4.88 2.77 -23.95
N ILE A 137 -4.47 1.84 -23.11
CA ILE A 137 -3.51 2.03 -22.02
C ILE A 137 -2.10 1.71 -22.49
N THR A 138 -1.93 0.55 -23.12
CA THR A 138 -0.61 0.00 -23.47
C THR A 138 -0.01 0.60 -24.73
N MET A 139 -0.84 1.15 -25.62
CA MET A 139 -0.41 1.73 -26.89
C MET A 139 0.54 2.92 -26.66
N GLU A 140 1.67 2.90 -27.39
CA GLU A 140 2.58 4.02 -27.35
C GLU A 140 1.94 5.26 -27.98
N GLY A 141 2.07 6.39 -27.30
CA GLY A 141 1.59 7.66 -27.82
C GLY A 141 2.48 8.16 -28.93
N LYS A 142 1.85 8.72 -29.97
CA LYS A 142 2.60 9.56 -30.91
C LYS A 142 3.06 10.79 -30.14
N SER A 143 4.36 10.95 -30.07
CA SER A 143 4.96 12.17 -29.55
C SER A 143 4.63 13.36 -30.43
#